data_44147abaf29b81b4a86d8d37f6706090
#
_entry.id   44147abaf29b81b4a86d8d37f6706090
#
_cell.length_a   1.000
_cell.length_b   1.000
_cell.length_c   1.000
_cell.angle_alpha   90.00
_cell.angle_beta   90.00
_cell.angle_gamma   90.00
#
_symmetry.space_group_name_H-M   'P 1'
#
loop_
_entity.id
_entity.type
_entity.pdbx_description
1 polymer ?
#
loop_
_entity_poly.entity_id
_entity_poly.type
_entity_poly.pdbx_seq_one_letter_code
_entity_poly.pdbx_strand_id
1 'polypeptide(L)'
;MRARIALAITVAAIAASSVTASAAIPDPVKTDAGLLTGDTLPSGVQVYRGIPFGAPPIGNLRWREPQPVLKWDGVREAKYFGSPCVQNPAPNRQPVNVTTDLPDSPKVSEDCLYLNLWTQANRASERRPVMVWIFGGAYTEGGGNTPHNDGENLAKKGVVLVNFNYRLGIFGFYAHPELTKESPHNASGNQALADAIAALTWVKANIANFGGDPNNVTIFGESAGAAIVGMLVGSPVAKGLFQKAITESGNWMGLTIGQMRTRASAEAAAGPRAGGPGRGGQGRGGAAAAAPPQAPPAAPASPATPAPLPTLAELRAKTTDEIRTMGLGGGQPIIDGWIIPEDLTITFENKKQNKVDIITGFNKDEHTGFGGANNTNTAQRDGIAYHSRLFAEKQTQIGKKAYWYEFTHEPPVEPPAPNLRATHAAEMVYVFNNLHAPRMIPDRSSPKLAMASEKDRTIADQMSSYWVNFAKKGDPNGSGLPQWPVFKTRSQTPHVIGDIKEYPSAETLNGFDAQYDKILMTLGVKK
;
A
#
# COMPACT_ATOMS: atom_id res chain seq x y z
N MET A 1 85.24 -39.80 8.30
CA MET A 1 83.98 -39.23 8.85
C MET A 1 83.36 -38.32 7.80
N ARG A 2 82.31 -38.75 7.11
CA ARG A 2 81.58 -37.95 6.11
C ARG A 2 80.21 -37.62 6.66
N ALA A 3 79.98 -36.34 7.01
CA ALA A 3 78.67 -35.85 7.44
C ALA A 3 77.76 -35.63 6.22
N ARG A 4 76.58 -36.29 6.22
CA ARG A 4 75.52 -36.07 5.24
C ARG A 4 74.59 -35.00 5.78
N ILE A 5 74.51 -33.85 5.08
CA ILE A 5 73.52 -32.80 5.34
C ILE A 5 72.25 -33.17 4.57
N ALA A 6 71.17 -33.45 5.24
CA ALA A 6 69.84 -33.66 4.66
C ALA A 6 69.13 -32.29 4.55
N LEU A 7 68.83 -31.85 3.32
CA LEU A 7 68.08 -30.62 3.03
C LEU A 7 66.60 -30.99 3.01
N ALA A 8 65.81 -30.53 4.01
CA ALA A 8 64.37 -30.66 4.03
C ALA A 8 63.74 -29.52 3.24
N ILE A 9 63.10 -29.83 2.12
CA ILE A 9 62.32 -28.86 1.33
C ILE A 9 60.89 -28.87 1.84
N THR A 10 60.49 -27.81 2.54
CA THR A 10 59.11 -27.58 2.98
C THR A 10 58.34 -26.96 1.83
N VAL A 11 57.44 -27.71 1.20
CA VAL A 11 56.50 -27.20 0.18
C VAL A 11 55.32 -26.56 0.90
N ALA A 12 55.27 -25.24 0.95
CA ALA A 12 54.09 -24.50 1.41
C ALA A 12 53.03 -24.50 0.31
N ALA A 13 51.96 -25.26 0.52
CA ALA A 13 50.79 -25.22 -0.35
C ALA A 13 50.04 -23.91 -0.08
N ILE A 14 50.15 -22.95 -0.99
CA ILE A 14 49.30 -21.74 -1.01
C ILE A 14 47.93 -22.17 -1.51
N ALA A 15 46.97 -22.31 -0.60
CA ALA A 15 45.55 -22.45 -0.95
C ALA A 15 45.07 -21.11 -1.54
N ALA A 16 45.03 -21.04 -2.85
CA ALA A 16 44.38 -19.94 -3.57
C ALA A 16 42.90 -20.04 -3.34
N SER A 17 42.39 -19.30 -2.33
CA SER A 17 40.97 -19.04 -2.20
C SER A 17 40.53 -18.25 -3.42
N SER A 18 39.89 -18.91 -4.36
CA SER A 18 39.23 -18.25 -5.49
C SER A 18 38.08 -17.42 -4.93
N VAL A 19 38.34 -16.14 -4.68
CA VAL A 19 37.30 -15.14 -4.49
C VAL A 19 36.59 -15.07 -5.84
N THR A 20 35.48 -15.77 -5.96
CA THR A 20 34.57 -15.58 -7.11
C THR A 20 34.12 -14.13 -7.06
N ALA A 21 34.68 -13.30 -7.92
CA ALA A 21 34.19 -11.95 -8.12
C ALA A 21 32.71 -12.07 -8.48
N SER A 22 31.84 -11.59 -7.59
CA SER A 22 30.41 -11.56 -7.85
C SER A 22 30.17 -10.64 -9.06
N ALA A 23 29.52 -11.18 -10.09
CA ALA A 23 29.25 -10.43 -11.31
C ALA A 23 28.38 -9.19 -11.01
N ALA A 24 28.64 -8.11 -11.72
CA ALA A 24 27.75 -6.93 -11.73
C ALA A 24 26.32 -7.32 -12.07
N ILE A 25 25.35 -6.48 -11.74
CA ILE A 25 23.97 -6.67 -12.25
C ILE A 25 24.07 -6.62 -13.77
N PRO A 26 23.66 -7.68 -14.48
CA PRO A 26 23.73 -7.70 -15.93
C PRO A 26 22.71 -6.70 -16.51
N ASP A 27 23.05 -6.06 -17.61
CA ASP A 27 22.10 -5.33 -18.45
C ASP A 27 22.16 -5.94 -19.86
N PRO A 28 21.09 -6.55 -20.34
CA PRO A 28 19.74 -6.65 -19.74
C PRO A 28 19.64 -7.62 -18.55
N VAL A 29 18.76 -7.29 -17.60
CA VAL A 29 18.43 -8.12 -16.43
C VAL A 29 17.44 -9.22 -16.85
N LYS A 30 17.68 -10.45 -16.38
CA LYS A 30 16.77 -11.59 -16.61
C LYS A 30 15.63 -11.61 -15.60
N THR A 31 14.40 -11.82 -16.09
CA THR A 31 13.22 -12.16 -15.28
C THR A 31 12.66 -13.52 -15.73
N ASP A 32 11.66 -14.01 -15.01
CA ASP A 32 10.95 -15.25 -15.39
C ASP A 32 10.14 -15.12 -16.70
N ALA A 33 9.80 -13.88 -17.11
CA ALA A 33 9.08 -13.61 -18.36
C ALA A 33 9.97 -13.21 -19.54
N GLY A 34 11.20 -12.75 -19.32
CA GLY A 34 12.13 -12.33 -20.38
C GLY A 34 13.23 -11.39 -19.89
N LEU A 35 13.93 -10.76 -20.81
CA LEU A 35 15.00 -9.81 -20.51
C LEU A 35 14.48 -8.38 -20.44
N LEU A 36 15.00 -7.57 -19.50
CA LEU A 36 14.67 -6.16 -19.31
C LEU A 36 15.92 -5.29 -19.35
N THR A 37 15.81 -4.12 -19.97
CA THR A 37 16.77 -3.02 -19.80
C THR A 37 16.08 -1.80 -19.24
N GLY A 38 16.74 -1.09 -18.31
CA GLY A 38 16.22 0.12 -17.66
C GLY A 38 17.04 1.36 -17.98
N ASP A 39 16.88 2.38 -17.14
CA ASP A 39 17.69 3.60 -17.16
C ASP A 39 18.61 3.66 -15.95
N THR A 40 19.72 4.40 -16.09
CA THR A 40 20.55 4.79 -14.95
C THR A 40 20.41 6.30 -14.75
N LEU A 41 19.91 6.69 -13.57
CA LEU A 41 19.75 8.10 -13.20
C LEU A 41 21.09 8.76 -12.92
N PRO A 42 21.20 10.11 -12.96
CA PRO A 42 22.45 10.82 -12.65
C PRO A 42 23.02 10.49 -11.26
N SER A 43 22.18 10.06 -10.33
CA SER A 43 22.58 9.59 -8.99
C SER A 43 23.24 8.22 -8.95
N GLY A 44 23.28 7.50 -10.10
CA GLY A 44 23.73 6.12 -10.18
C GLY A 44 22.66 5.09 -9.78
N VAL A 45 21.44 5.50 -9.47
CA VAL A 45 20.31 4.60 -9.25
C VAL A 45 19.84 4.05 -10.59
N GLN A 46 19.73 2.73 -10.68
CA GLN A 46 19.09 2.05 -11.82
C GLN A 46 17.58 2.03 -11.59
N VAL A 47 16.83 2.38 -12.63
CA VAL A 47 15.37 2.41 -12.59
C VAL A 47 14.79 1.59 -13.74
N TYR A 48 13.81 0.76 -13.41
CA TYR A 48 13.05 -0.04 -14.37
C TYR A 48 11.57 0.31 -14.19
N ARG A 49 10.92 0.81 -15.24
CA ARG A 49 9.53 1.29 -15.22
C ARG A 49 8.66 0.44 -16.15
N GLY A 50 7.40 0.25 -15.77
CA GLY A 50 6.43 -0.45 -16.61
C GLY A 50 6.73 -1.93 -16.82
N ILE A 51 7.25 -2.61 -15.80
CA ILE A 51 7.46 -4.06 -15.82
C ILE A 51 6.11 -4.74 -15.62
N PRO A 52 5.62 -5.57 -16.54
CA PRO A 52 4.37 -6.30 -16.33
C PRO A 52 4.57 -7.40 -15.28
N PHE A 53 3.65 -7.48 -14.32
CA PHE A 53 3.60 -8.56 -13.34
C PHE A 53 2.35 -9.45 -13.46
N GLY A 54 1.45 -9.10 -14.37
CA GLY A 54 0.24 -9.84 -14.73
C GLY A 54 -0.12 -9.62 -16.18
N ALA A 55 -0.81 -10.57 -16.80
CA ALA A 55 -1.40 -10.39 -18.12
C ALA A 55 -2.44 -9.26 -18.09
N PRO A 56 -2.63 -8.49 -19.18
CA PRO A 56 -3.63 -7.44 -19.25
C PRO A 56 -5.03 -7.95 -18.89
N PRO A 57 -5.68 -7.42 -17.85
CA PRO A 57 -7.00 -7.89 -17.39
C PRO A 57 -8.14 -7.30 -18.24
N ILE A 58 -8.08 -7.51 -19.55
CA ILE A 58 -9.02 -7.00 -20.56
C ILE A 58 -9.91 -8.10 -21.12
N GLY A 59 -11.04 -7.73 -21.68
CA GLY A 59 -11.96 -8.67 -22.34
C GLY A 59 -12.39 -9.81 -21.40
N ASN A 60 -12.12 -11.04 -21.76
CA ASN A 60 -12.45 -12.22 -20.95
C ASN A 60 -11.64 -12.31 -19.64
N LEU A 61 -10.55 -11.55 -19.50
CA LEU A 61 -9.76 -11.47 -18.27
C LEU A 61 -10.24 -10.35 -17.33
N ARG A 62 -11.17 -9.49 -17.79
CA ARG A 62 -11.76 -8.46 -16.92
C ARG A 62 -12.38 -9.13 -15.70
N TRP A 63 -11.99 -8.64 -14.49
CA TRP A 63 -12.37 -9.14 -13.17
C TRP A 63 -11.86 -10.53 -12.79
N ARG A 64 -11.12 -11.22 -13.65
CA ARG A 64 -10.40 -12.43 -13.22
C ARG A 64 -9.26 -12.09 -12.28
N GLU A 65 -8.85 -13.09 -11.52
CA GLU A 65 -7.58 -13.08 -10.82
C GLU A 65 -6.44 -12.81 -11.81
N PRO A 66 -5.35 -12.12 -11.39
CA PRO A 66 -4.21 -11.88 -12.28
C PRO A 66 -3.70 -13.16 -12.91
N GLN A 67 -3.55 -13.15 -14.22
CA GLN A 67 -2.99 -14.28 -14.96
C GLN A 67 -1.49 -14.07 -15.17
N PRO A 68 -0.69 -15.13 -15.35
CA PRO A 68 0.73 -15.01 -15.61
C PRO A 68 1.02 -14.13 -16.83
N VAL A 69 2.11 -13.38 -16.75
CA VAL A 69 2.61 -12.56 -17.87
C VAL A 69 3.01 -13.49 -19.02
N LEU A 70 2.65 -13.11 -20.24
CA LEU A 70 3.16 -13.79 -21.43
C LEU A 70 4.67 -13.52 -21.54
N LYS A 71 5.44 -14.58 -21.77
CA LYS A 71 6.87 -14.45 -22.02
C LYS A 71 7.10 -13.71 -23.32
N TRP A 72 8.16 -12.95 -23.36
CA TRP A 72 8.58 -12.22 -24.55
C TRP A 72 9.98 -12.62 -24.98
N ASP A 73 10.22 -12.56 -26.29
CA ASP A 73 11.53 -12.72 -26.89
C ASP A 73 12.29 -11.39 -26.94
N GLY A 74 13.62 -11.46 -26.95
CA GLY A 74 14.49 -10.27 -26.99
C GLY A 74 14.50 -9.50 -25.68
N VAL A 75 14.85 -8.23 -25.77
CA VAL A 75 15.00 -7.31 -24.63
C VAL A 75 13.84 -6.31 -24.64
N ARG A 76 13.08 -6.26 -23.55
CA ARG A 76 12.02 -5.26 -23.32
C ARG A 76 12.63 -4.02 -22.66
N GLU A 77 12.37 -2.85 -23.22
CA GLU A 77 12.71 -1.58 -22.59
C GLU A 77 11.76 -1.28 -21.43
N ALA A 78 12.30 -1.22 -20.22
CA ALA A 78 11.60 -0.85 -18.99
C ALA A 78 11.95 0.60 -18.59
N LYS A 79 11.81 1.54 -19.53
CA LYS A 79 12.17 2.96 -19.37
C LYS A 79 10.97 3.86 -19.11
N TYR A 80 9.79 3.44 -19.49
CA TYR A 80 8.56 4.22 -19.43
C TYR A 80 7.58 3.59 -18.47
N PHE A 81 6.84 4.41 -17.73
CA PHE A 81 5.77 3.91 -16.88
C PHE A 81 4.69 3.20 -17.69
N GLY A 82 4.15 2.10 -17.17
CA GLY A 82 2.95 1.48 -17.70
C GLY A 82 1.71 2.32 -17.40
N SER A 83 0.61 2.05 -18.12
CA SER A 83 -0.66 2.75 -17.92
C SER A 83 -1.14 2.64 -16.47
N PRO A 84 -1.58 3.73 -15.85
CA PRO A 84 -2.33 3.67 -14.60
C PRO A 84 -3.65 2.92 -14.81
N CYS A 85 -4.16 2.29 -13.74
CA CYS A 85 -5.45 1.60 -13.80
C CYS A 85 -6.60 2.58 -13.98
N VAL A 86 -7.69 2.09 -14.57
CA VAL A 86 -8.91 2.87 -14.79
C VAL A 86 -9.38 3.52 -13.50
N GLN A 87 -9.53 4.82 -13.52
CA GLN A 87 -9.93 5.66 -12.39
C GLN A 87 -11.03 6.60 -12.83
N ASN A 88 -11.90 6.98 -11.92
CA ASN A 88 -12.84 8.05 -12.16
C ASN A 88 -12.11 9.37 -11.91
N PRO A 89 -11.94 10.25 -12.91
CA PRO A 89 -11.63 11.63 -12.61
C PRO A 89 -12.80 12.14 -11.78
N ALA A 90 -12.57 12.39 -10.50
CA ALA A 90 -13.61 13.01 -9.71
C ALA A 90 -13.93 14.36 -10.35
N PRO A 91 -15.24 14.74 -10.46
CA PRO A 91 -15.63 16.06 -10.94
C PRO A 91 -14.87 17.12 -10.13
N ASN A 92 -14.19 18.03 -10.79
CA ASN A 92 -13.34 19.06 -10.18
C ASN A 92 -12.05 18.55 -9.52
N ARG A 93 -11.65 17.33 -9.82
CA ARG A 93 -10.37 16.77 -9.35
C ARG A 93 -9.50 16.51 -10.56
N GLN A 94 -8.42 17.28 -10.70
CA GLN A 94 -7.28 16.81 -11.48
C GLN A 94 -6.89 15.44 -10.88
N PRO A 95 -6.60 14.41 -11.66
CA PRO A 95 -6.05 13.16 -11.11
C PRO A 95 -4.74 13.53 -10.40
N VAL A 96 -4.81 13.65 -9.08
CA VAL A 96 -3.73 14.18 -8.23
C VAL A 96 -2.49 13.28 -8.32
N ASN A 97 -2.65 12.10 -8.87
CA ASN A 97 -1.71 11.02 -8.76
C ASN A 97 -1.26 10.43 -10.10
N VAL A 98 -1.63 11.05 -11.19
CA VAL A 98 -1.17 10.62 -12.50
C VAL A 98 -0.49 11.83 -13.12
N THR A 99 0.78 11.76 -13.38
CA THR A 99 1.51 12.79 -14.12
C THR A 99 0.98 12.83 -15.56
N THR A 100 -0.24 13.35 -15.74
CA THR A 100 -0.82 13.60 -17.06
C THR A 100 -0.17 14.79 -17.75
N ASP A 101 0.64 15.54 -17.02
CA ASP A 101 1.28 16.77 -17.51
C ASP A 101 2.62 16.53 -18.23
N LEU A 102 3.12 15.30 -18.20
CA LEU A 102 4.24 14.92 -19.06
C LEU A 102 3.68 14.55 -20.45
N PRO A 103 4.27 15.08 -21.54
CA PRO A 103 3.78 14.84 -22.90
C PRO A 103 3.59 13.36 -23.27
N ASP A 104 4.30 12.47 -22.59
CA ASP A 104 4.32 11.02 -22.82
C ASP A 104 3.70 10.20 -21.67
N SER A 105 2.93 10.82 -20.78
CA SER A 105 2.24 10.07 -19.70
C SER A 105 1.22 9.11 -20.29
N PRO A 106 1.28 7.83 -19.97
CA PRO A 106 0.32 6.87 -20.50
C PRO A 106 -1.08 7.15 -19.95
N LYS A 107 -2.10 7.03 -20.81
CA LYS A 107 -3.51 7.16 -20.43
C LYS A 107 -3.90 6.02 -19.50
N VAL A 108 -4.93 6.23 -18.67
CA VAL A 108 -5.53 5.17 -17.86
C VAL A 108 -6.04 4.04 -18.75
N SER A 109 -5.84 2.79 -18.31
CA SER A 109 -6.21 1.59 -19.07
C SER A 109 -6.61 0.46 -18.13
N GLU A 110 -7.36 -0.50 -18.62
CA GLU A 110 -7.51 -1.80 -17.94
C GLU A 110 -6.22 -2.63 -18.03
N ASP A 111 -5.43 -2.46 -19.10
CA ASP A 111 -4.05 -2.97 -19.17
C ASP A 111 -3.15 -2.11 -18.31
N CYS A 112 -3.07 -2.44 -17.02
CA CYS A 112 -2.42 -1.60 -16.00
C CYS A 112 -1.60 -2.36 -14.96
N LEU A 113 -1.46 -3.68 -15.06
CA LEU A 113 -0.75 -4.48 -14.07
C LEU A 113 0.77 -4.39 -14.26
N TYR A 114 1.30 -3.21 -13.96
CA TYR A 114 2.71 -2.86 -14.09
C TYR A 114 3.31 -2.46 -12.74
N LEU A 115 4.58 -2.80 -12.54
CA LEU A 115 5.39 -2.35 -11.42
C LEU A 115 6.61 -1.56 -11.89
N ASN A 116 7.18 -0.78 -10.97
CA ASN A 116 8.39 -0.02 -11.16
C ASN A 116 9.38 -0.36 -10.05
N LEU A 117 10.68 -0.28 -10.36
CA LEU A 117 11.75 -0.70 -9.47
C LEU A 117 12.91 0.28 -9.51
N TRP A 118 13.45 0.63 -8.34
CA TRP A 118 14.67 1.44 -8.17
C TRP A 118 15.68 0.67 -7.34
N THR A 119 16.90 0.59 -7.82
CA THR A 119 18.00 -0.06 -7.12
C THR A 119 19.32 0.69 -7.33
N GLN A 120 20.14 0.76 -6.31
CA GLN A 120 21.52 1.20 -6.42
C GLN A 120 22.48 0.04 -6.10
N ALA A 121 22.02 -1.20 -6.22
CA ALA A 121 22.87 -2.36 -6.04
C ALA A 121 23.84 -2.49 -7.21
N ASN A 122 25.12 -2.71 -6.89
CA ASN A 122 26.14 -2.93 -7.92
C ASN A 122 26.20 -4.40 -8.35
N ARG A 123 25.64 -5.31 -7.57
CA ARG A 123 25.67 -6.75 -7.80
C ARG A 123 24.41 -7.43 -7.29
N ALA A 124 23.96 -8.46 -8.00
CA ALA A 124 22.83 -9.28 -7.57
C ALA A 124 23.05 -9.95 -6.20
N SER A 125 24.31 -10.21 -5.83
CA SER A 125 24.66 -10.83 -4.53
C SER A 125 24.58 -9.90 -3.33
N GLU A 126 24.32 -8.60 -3.49
CA GLU A 126 24.22 -7.66 -2.36
C GLU A 126 23.02 -7.96 -1.47
N ARG A 127 21.97 -8.54 -2.02
CA ARG A 127 20.78 -8.96 -1.24
C ARG A 127 20.26 -7.84 -0.35
N ARG A 128 20.05 -6.67 -0.96
CA ARG A 128 19.52 -5.49 -0.26
C ARG A 128 18.10 -5.74 0.23
N PRO A 129 17.67 -5.17 1.36
CA PRO A 129 16.28 -5.23 1.77
C PRO A 129 15.39 -4.60 0.69
N VAL A 130 14.21 -5.20 0.51
CA VAL A 130 13.22 -4.76 -0.47
C VAL A 130 12.09 -4.04 0.25
N MET A 131 11.70 -2.87 -0.25
CA MET A 131 10.52 -2.15 0.21
C MET A 131 9.51 -2.09 -0.94
N VAL A 132 8.28 -2.55 -0.69
CA VAL A 132 7.20 -2.59 -1.69
C VAL A 132 6.11 -1.64 -1.27
N TRP A 133 5.94 -0.55 -2.04
CA TRP A 133 4.94 0.48 -1.79
C TRP A 133 3.58 0.12 -2.37
N ILE A 134 2.53 0.31 -1.57
CA ILE A 134 1.13 0.16 -1.94
C ILE A 134 0.44 1.51 -1.73
N PHE A 135 0.08 2.17 -2.82
CA PHE A 135 -0.48 3.52 -2.77
C PHE A 135 -1.90 3.55 -2.20
N GLY A 136 -2.29 4.70 -1.64
CA GLY A 136 -3.64 5.00 -1.18
C GLY A 136 -4.56 5.54 -2.28
N GLY A 137 -5.59 6.32 -1.88
CA GLY A 137 -6.57 6.91 -2.81
C GLY A 137 -7.94 6.25 -2.73
N ALA A 138 -8.36 5.83 -1.54
CA ALA A 138 -9.71 5.30 -1.26
C ALA A 138 -10.13 4.12 -2.16
N TYR A 139 -9.18 3.36 -2.70
CA TYR A 139 -9.36 2.28 -3.68
C TYR A 139 -9.91 2.74 -5.05
N THR A 140 -10.02 4.03 -5.30
CA THR A 140 -10.65 4.60 -6.50
C THR A 140 -9.71 5.37 -7.40
N GLU A 141 -8.56 5.79 -6.87
CA GLU A 141 -7.54 6.58 -7.58
C GLU A 141 -6.13 6.22 -7.08
N GLY A 142 -5.12 6.59 -7.85
CA GLY A 142 -3.72 6.39 -7.53
C GLY A 142 -2.94 5.63 -8.60
N GLY A 143 -1.62 5.51 -8.41
CA GLY A 143 -0.74 4.79 -9.31
C GLY A 143 0.71 4.79 -8.86
N GLY A 144 1.50 3.87 -9.41
CA GLY A 144 2.93 3.77 -9.16
C GLY A 144 3.79 4.83 -9.87
N ASN A 145 3.18 5.68 -10.69
CA ASN A 145 3.86 6.69 -11.51
C ASN A 145 3.79 8.10 -10.94
N THR A 146 3.53 8.25 -9.65
CA THR A 146 3.37 9.57 -9.02
C THR A 146 4.71 10.09 -8.46
N PRO A 147 5.02 11.40 -8.59
CA PRO A 147 6.31 11.95 -8.18
C PRO A 147 6.62 11.79 -6.69
N HIS A 148 5.60 11.84 -5.83
CA HIS A 148 5.80 11.74 -4.38
C HIS A 148 6.25 10.34 -3.93
N ASN A 149 5.98 9.29 -4.70
CA ASN A 149 6.42 7.93 -4.41
C ASN A 149 7.56 7.44 -5.33
N ASP A 150 8.30 8.35 -5.95
CA ASP A 150 9.53 8.02 -6.66
C ASP A 150 10.53 7.38 -5.69
N GLY A 151 11.14 6.27 -6.12
CA GLY A 151 11.96 5.43 -5.24
C GLY A 151 13.43 5.81 -5.15
N GLU A 152 13.90 6.82 -5.90
CA GLU A 152 15.32 7.14 -6.03
C GLU A 152 15.99 7.39 -4.68
N ASN A 153 15.39 8.25 -3.85
CA ASN A 153 16.00 8.63 -2.58
C ASN A 153 16.04 7.49 -1.55
N LEU A 154 15.04 6.60 -1.55
CA LEU A 154 15.09 5.40 -0.72
C LEU A 154 16.13 4.40 -1.25
N ALA A 155 16.25 4.23 -2.56
CA ALA A 155 17.26 3.37 -3.16
C ALA A 155 18.69 3.84 -2.83
N LYS A 156 18.94 5.15 -2.79
CA LYS A 156 20.22 5.75 -2.33
C LYS A 156 20.53 5.41 -0.86
N LYS A 157 19.51 5.16 -0.03
CA LYS A 157 19.68 4.71 1.36
C LYS A 157 19.94 3.19 1.48
N GLY A 158 20.04 2.48 0.35
CA GLY A 158 20.50 1.09 0.29
C GLY A 158 19.39 0.04 0.36
N VAL A 159 18.21 0.35 -0.08
CA VAL A 159 17.12 -0.60 -0.31
C VAL A 159 16.88 -0.80 -1.82
N VAL A 160 16.15 -1.83 -2.19
CA VAL A 160 15.48 -1.92 -3.48
C VAL A 160 14.03 -1.49 -3.26
N LEU A 161 13.61 -0.42 -3.93
CA LEU A 161 12.23 0.02 -3.87
C LEU A 161 11.45 -0.55 -5.06
N VAL A 162 10.24 -1.03 -4.77
CA VAL A 162 9.24 -1.43 -5.77
C VAL A 162 7.93 -0.71 -5.47
N ASN A 163 7.28 -0.19 -6.50
CA ASN A 163 5.87 0.18 -6.43
C ASN A 163 5.12 -0.45 -7.61
N PHE A 164 3.81 -0.56 -7.52
CA PHE A 164 3.01 -1.22 -8.55
C PHE A 164 1.61 -0.65 -8.62
N ASN A 165 0.96 -0.82 -9.76
CA ASN A 165 -0.46 -0.54 -9.93
C ASN A 165 -1.30 -1.74 -9.50
N TYR A 166 -2.45 -1.48 -8.90
CA TYR A 166 -3.50 -2.46 -8.67
C TYR A 166 -4.83 -1.92 -9.20
N ARG A 167 -5.73 -2.78 -9.64
CA ARG A 167 -7.03 -2.38 -10.18
C ARG A 167 -7.85 -1.63 -9.15
N LEU A 168 -8.57 -0.61 -9.62
CA LEU A 168 -9.28 0.36 -8.78
C LEU A 168 -10.79 0.29 -8.97
N GLY A 169 -11.52 0.77 -7.98
CA GLY A 169 -12.96 0.93 -8.04
C GLY A 169 -13.67 -0.37 -8.46
N ILE A 170 -14.58 -0.25 -9.40
CA ILE A 170 -15.36 -1.40 -9.88
C ILE A 170 -14.51 -2.45 -10.61
N PHE A 171 -13.36 -2.08 -11.17
CA PHE A 171 -12.46 -3.02 -11.85
C PHE A 171 -11.63 -3.84 -10.88
N GLY A 172 -11.38 -3.30 -9.67
CA GLY A 172 -10.60 -3.94 -8.62
C GLY A 172 -11.40 -4.65 -7.53
N PHE A 173 -12.71 -4.33 -7.41
CA PHE A 173 -13.54 -4.81 -6.31
C PHE A 173 -14.98 -5.07 -6.77
N TYR A 174 -15.15 -6.00 -7.69
CA TYR A 174 -16.45 -6.43 -8.20
C TYR A 174 -16.74 -7.88 -7.88
N ALA A 175 -17.78 -8.12 -7.07
CA ALA A 175 -18.29 -9.45 -6.79
C ALA A 175 -19.48 -9.76 -7.69
N HIS A 176 -19.48 -10.94 -8.30
CA HIS A 176 -20.56 -11.39 -9.18
C HIS A 176 -20.68 -12.92 -9.09
N PRO A 177 -21.90 -13.52 -9.05
CA PRO A 177 -22.06 -14.97 -8.90
C PRO A 177 -21.34 -15.77 -9.99
N GLU A 178 -21.35 -15.31 -11.25
CA GLU A 178 -20.66 -15.98 -12.34
C GLU A 178 -19.14 -15.86 -12.22
N LEU A 179 -18.60 -14.72 -11.73
CA LEU A 179 -17.17 -14.57 -11.43
C LEU A 179 -16.75 -15.53 -10.32
N THR A 180 -17.54 -15.64 -9.26
CA THR A 180 -17.29 -16.59 -8.17
C THR A 180 -17.26 -18.03 -8.68
N LYS A 181 -18.22 -18.41 -9.56
CA LYS A 181 -18.27 -19.73 -10.17
C LYS A 181 -17.09 -20.00 -11.12
N GLU A 182 -16.59 -18.95 -11.80
CA GLU A 182 -15.47 -19.04 -12.73
C GLU A 182 -14.11 -19.15 -12.02
N SER A 183 -14.01 -18.61 -10.79
CA SER A 183 -12.78 -18.61 -9.99
C SER A 183 -12.45 -20.02 -9.50
N PRO A 184 -11.18 -20.49 -9.63
CA PRO A 184 -10.74 -21.75 -9.05
C PRO A 184 -10.80 -21.76 -7.51
N HIS A 185 -10.95 -20.59 -6.89
CA HIS A 185 -11.05 -20.41 -5.44
C HIS A 185 -12.48 -20.19 -4.97
N ASN A 186 -13.46 -20.24 -5.88
CA ASN A 186 -14.87 -19.93 -5.57
C ASN A 186 -15.02 -18.55 -4.87
N ALA A 187 -14.30 -17.54 -5.37
CA ALA A 187 -14.20 -16.20 -4.80
C ALA A 187 -14.26 -15.12 -5.88
N SER A 188 -14.79 -13.95 -5.54
CA SER A 188 -14.75 -12.72 -6.35
C SER A 188 -14.86 -11.50 -5.45
N GLY A 189 -14.55 -10.30 -5.98
CA GLY A 189 -14.71 -9.04 -5.26
C GLY A 189 -13.43 -8.43 -4.70
N ASN A 190 -12.30 -9.15 -4.70
CA ASN A 190 -11.01 -8.68 -4.20
C ASN A 190 -9.90 -8.76 -5.25
N GLN A 191 -10.22 -8.41 -6.50
CA GLN A 191 -9.26 -8.48 -7.61
C GLN A 191 -8.01 -7.61 -7.34
N ALA A 192 -8.18 -6.45 -6.73
CA ALA A 192 -7.07 -5.56 -6.37
C ALA A 192 -6.13 -6.18 -5.32
N LEU A 193 -6.67 -6.94 -4.36
CA LEU A 193 -5.84 -7.67 -3.40
C LEU A 193 -5.10 -8.83 -4.08
N ALA A 194 -5.73 -9.49 -5.04
CA ALA A 194 -5.08 -10.50 -5.87
C ALA A 194 -3.94 -9.87 -6.71
N ASP A 195 -4.11 -8.66 -7.23
CA ASP A 195 -3.08 -7.91 -7.95
C ASP A 195 -1.87 -7.63 -7.04
N ALA A 196 -2.11 -7.20 -5.80
CA ALA A 196 -1.04 -6.99 -4.82
C ALA A 196 -0.28 -8.30 -4.49
N ILE A 197 -0.99 -9.42 -4.35
CA ILE A 197 -0.39 -10.74 -4.14
C ILE A 197 0.44 -11.15 -5.37
N ALA A 198 -0.05 -10.90 -6.58
CA ALA A 198 0.69 -11.18 -7.81
C ALA A 198 1.97 -10.34 -7.93
N ALA A 199 1.92 -9.04 -7.61
CA ALA A 199 3.10 -8.17 -7.57
C ALA A 199 4.14 -8.67 -6.55
N LEU A 200 3.70 -9.06 -5.35
CA LEU A 200 4.59 -9.65 -4.33
C LEU A 200 5.16 -11.00 -4.76
N THR A 201 4.38 -11.81 -5.49
CA THR A 201 4.86 -13.06 -6.08
C THR A 201 5.94 -12.81 -7.13
N TRP A 202 5.75 -11.79 -7.98
CA TRP A 202 6.77 -11.33 -8.92
C TRP A 202 8.05 -10.90 -8.19
N VAL A 203 7.93 -10.10 -7.11
CA VAL A 203 9.06 -9.70 -6.26
C VAL A 203 9.78 -10.93 -5.72
N LYS A 204 9.05 -11.90 -5.19
CA LYS A 204 9.62 -13.15 -4.66
C LYS A 204 10.43 -13.92 -5.70
N ALA A 205 9.97 -13.96 -6.94
CA ALA A 205 10.61 -14.70 -8.03
C ALA A 205 11.82 -13.97 -8.64
N ASN A 206 11.76 -12.64 -8.76
CA ASN A 206 12.65 -11.89 -9.64
C ASN A 206 13.62 -10.92 -8.93
N ILE A 207 13.28 -10.44 -7.73
CA ILE A 207 13.98 -9.30 -7.12
C ILE A 207 15.47 -9.55 -6.85
N ALA A 208 15.87 -10.82 -6.71
CA ALA A 208 17.27 -11.20 -6.51
C ALA A 208 18.17 -10.77 -7.69
N ASN A 209 17.63 -10.77 -8.90
CA ASN A 209 18.36 -10.38 -10.09
C ASN A 209 18.64 -8.87 -10.15
N PHE A 210 17.89 -8.08 -9.37
CA PHE A 210 18.04 -6.63 -9.17
C PHE A 210 18.80 -6.28 -7.89
N GLY A 211 19.44 -7.24 -7.24
CA GLY A 211 20.22 -7.06 -6.02
C GLY A 211 19.39 -7.01 -4.75
N GLY A 212 18.09 -7.33 -4.79
CA GLY A 212 17.21 -7.40 -3.64
C GLY A 212 17.19 -8.77 -2.97
N ASP A 213 16.80 -8.83 -1.70
CA ASP A 213 16.59 -10.06 -0.96
C ASP A 213 15.11 -10.45 -0.90
N PRO A 214 14.68 -11.53 -1.62
CA PRO A 214 13.29 -12.00 -1.59
C PRO A 214 12.84 -12.54 -0.22
N ASN A 215 13.75 -12.69 0.74
CA ASN A 215 13.47 -13.10 2.10
C ASN A 215 13.55 -11.92 3.11
N ASN A 216 13.75 -10.70 2.62
CA ASN A 216 13.77 -9.48 3.42
C ASN A 216 12.92 -8.39 2.78
N VAL A 217 11.62 -8.68 2.61
CA VAL A 217 10.63 -7.82 1.99
C VAL A 217 9.80 -7.11 3.07
N THR A 218 9.70 -5.80 2.97
CA THR A 218 8.82 -4.94 3.77
C THR A 218 7.75 -4.35 2.86
N ILE A 219 6.48 -4.66 3.11
CA ILE A 219 5.36 -3.98 2.46
C ILE A 219 5.00 -2.73 3.24
N PHE A 220 4.70 -1.63 2.56
CA PHE A 220 4.30 -0.40 3.23
C PHE A 220 3.31 0.38 2.36
N GLY A 221 2.45 1.17 3.01
CA GLY A 221 1.41 1.91 2.31
C GLY A 221 0.72 2.92 3.21
N GLU A 222 0.08 3.88 2.57
CA GLU A 222 -0.67 4.96 3.21
C GLU A 222 -2.16 4.85 2.89
N SER A 223 -3.03 5.27 3.83
CA SER A 223 -4.49 5.33 3.64
C SER A 223 -5.08 3.99 3.19
N ALA A 224 -5.76 3.95 2.04
CA ALA A 224 -6.27 2.71 1.45
C ALA A 224 -5.14 1.69 1.16
N GLY A 225 -3.92 2.15 0.84
CA GLY A 225 -2.75 1.30 0.70
C GLY A 225 -2.33 0.66 2.01
N ALA A 226 -2.35 1.41 3.10
CA ALA A 226 -2.12 0.88 4.45
C ALA A 226 -3.20 -0.14 4.86
N ALA A 227 -4.45 0.09 4.44
CA ALA A 227 -5.53 -0.88 4.64
C ALA A 227 -5.25 -2.18 3.88
N ILE A 228 -4.78 -2.10 2.62
CA ILE A 228 -4.35 -3.28 1.86
C ILE A 228 -3.20 -4.00 2.59
N VAL A 229 -2.19 -3.26 3.10
CA VAL A 229 -1.12 -3.84 3.93
C VAL A 229 -1.71 -4.61 5.12
N GLY A 230 -2.64 -4.02 5.88
CA GLY A 230 -3.32 -4.68 7.00
C GLY A 230 -4.09 -5.94 6.58
N MET A 231 -4.79 -5.90 5.43
CA MET A 231 -5.49 -7.05 4.86
C MET A 231 -4.52 -8.16 4.45
N LEU A 232 -3.38 -7.83 3.83
CA LEU A 232 -2.35 -8.81 3.48
C LEU A 232 -1.70 -9.43 4.73
N VAL A 233 -1.54 -8.66 5.82
CA VAL A 233 -1.11 -9.22 7.11
C VAL A 233 -2.14 -10.21 7.66
N GLY A 234 -3.43 -9.94 7.48
CA GLY A 234 -4.51 -10.87 7.86
C GLY A 234 -4.73 -12.03 6.89
N SER A 235 -4.21 -11.96 5.66
CA SER A 235 -4.50 -12.94 4.60
C SER A 235 -3.61 -14.18 4.68
N PRO A 236 -4.17 -15.38 4.70
CA PRO A 236 -3.37 -16.62 4.59
C PRO A 236 -2.73 -16.79 3.22
N VAL A 237 -3.30 -16.19 2.16
CA VAL A 237 -2.78 -16.29 0.78
C VAL A 237 -1.49 -15.49 0.61
N ALA A 238 -1.31 -14.41 1.38
CA ALA A 238 -0.10 -13.58 1.33
C ALA A 238 1.05 -14.09 2.22
N LYS A 239 0.85 -15.24 2.90
CA LYS A 239 1.84 -15.80 3.82
C LYS A 239 3.18 -16.09 3.15
N GLY A 240 4.27 -15.55 3.72
CA GLY A 240 5.64 -15.79 3.25
C GLY A 240 6.08 -14.88 2.09
N LEU A 241 5.21 -13.99 1.58
CA LEU A 241 5.55 -13.02 0.55
C LEU A 241 6.27 -11.80 1.10
N PHE A 242 6.14 -11.51 2.39
CA PHE A 242 6.82 -10.43 3.08
C PHE A 242 7.17 -10.82 4.53
N GLN A 243 8.11 -10.11 5.16
CA GLN A 243 8.61 -10.36 6.50
C GLN A 243 8.31 -9.20 7.46
N LYS A 244 8.02 -8.02 6.93
CA LYS A 244 7.71 -6.81 7.70
C LYS A 244 6.62 -6.00 7.02
N ALA A 245 5.91 -5.17 7.79
CA ALA A 245 4.85 -4.33 7.28
C ALA A 245 4.87 -2.94 7.94
N ILE A 246 4.53 -1.89 7.17
CA ILE A 246 4.36 -0.53 7.69
C ILE A 246 3.01 -0.03 7.22
N THR A 247 2.19 0.50 8.14
CA THR A 247 0.91 1.11 7.85
C THR A 247 0.90 2.57 8.26
N GLU A 248 0.64 3.45 7.30
CA GLU A 248 0.65 4.89 7.46
C GLU A 248 -0.79 5.40 7.32
N SER A 249 -1.34 6.00 8.39
CA SER A 249 -2.65 6.67 8.37
C SER A 249 -3.82 5.85 7.84
N GLY A 250 -3.81 4.52 7.98
CA GLY A 250 -4.83 3.72 7.33
C GLY A 250 -4.89 2.24 7.65
N ASN A 251 -4.35 1.79 8.74
CA ASN A 251 -4.43 0.37 9.05
C ASN A 251 -5.83 -0.04 9.56
N TRP A 252 -6.78 0.09 8.82
CA TRP A 252 -8.22 -0.02 8.99
C TRP A 252 -8.76 -1.28 9.69
N MET A 253 -8.05 -1.87 10.63
CA MET A 253 -8.67 -2.83 11.50
C MET A 253 -10.03 -2.34 12.01
N GLY A 254 -10.11 -1.03 12.28
CA GLY A 254 -11.33 -0.44 12.75
C GLY A 254 -12.38 -0.15 11.70
N LEU A 255 -12.04 0.11 10.48
CA LEU A 255 -13.05 0.30 9.42
C LEU A 255 -13.55 -1.02 8.85
N THR A 256 -12.76 -2.05 8.95
CA THR A 256 -13.17 -3.40 8.60
C THR A 256 -13.89 -4.10 9.74
N ILE A 257 -13.72 -3.62 10.98
CA ILE A 257 -14.32 -4.23 12.16
C ILE A 257 -15.85 -4.27 12.04
N GLY A 258 -16.39 -5.45 11.75
CA GLY A 258 -17.81 -5.70 11.65
C GLY A 258 -18.52 -4.95 10.52
N GLN A 259 -17.80 -4.26 9.63
CA GLN A 259 -18.38 -3.49 8.53
C GLN A 259 -18.06 -4.06 7.14
N MET A 260 -17.15 -5.03 7.03
CA MET A 260 -16.90 -5.68 5.76
C MET A 260 -18.11 -6.46 5.30
N ARG A 261 -18.54 -6.20 4.07
CA ARG A 261 -19.59 -6.98 3.44
C ARG A 261 -19.11 -8.39 3.17
N THR A 262 -20.01 -9.36 3.36
CA THR A 262 -19.77 -10.73 2.88
C THR A 262 -19.90 -10.78 1.36
N ARG A 263 -19.28 -11.77 0.72
CA ARG A 263 -19.42 -12.03 -0.72
C ARG A 263 -20.89 -12.12 -1.14
N ALA A 264 -21.71 -12.89 -0.43
CA ALA A 264 -23.13 -13.01 -0.74
C ALA A 264 -23.86 -11.66 -0.74
N SER A 265 -23.57 -10.79 0.24
CA SER A 265 -24.13 -9.44 0.28
C SER A 265 -23.61 -8.55 -0.86
N ALA A 266 -22.36 -8.70 -1.24
CA ALA A 266 -21.76 -7.95 -2.34
C ALA A 266 -22.32 -8.39 -3.71
N GLU A 267 -22.47 -9.69 -3.94
CA GLU A 267 -23.08 -10.29 -5.13
C GLU A 267 -24.57 -9.87 -5.28
N ALA A 268 -25.32 -9.86 -4.18
CA ALA A 268 -26.72 -9.39 -4.19
C ALA A 268 -26.82 -7.90 -4.55
N ALA A 269 -25.79 -7.10 -4.32
CA ALA A 269 -25.71 -5.67 -4.62
C ALA A 269 -24.96 -5.35 -5.91
N ALA A 270 -24.61 -6.34 -6.73
CA ALA A 270 -23.71 -6.19 -7.88
C ALA A 270 -24.35 -5.44 -9.09
N GLY A 271 -25.67 -5.40 -9.16
CA GLY A 271 -26.40 -4.76 -10.26
C GLY A 271 -26.29 -3.24 -10.29
N PRO A 272 -26.73 -2.61 -11.41
CA PRO A 272 -26.82 -1.17 -11.51
C PRO A 272 -27.72 -0.57 -10.43
N ARG A 273 -27.28 0.52 -9.81
CA ARG A 273 -28.09 1.23 -8.79
C ARG A 273 -28.96 2.29 -9.44
N ALA A 274 -30.24 2.35 -9.08
CA ALA A 274 -31.11 3.45 -9.45
C ALA A 274 -30.54 4.76 -8.84
N GLY A 275 -30.13 5.74 -9.69
CA GLY A 275 -29.63 7.03 -9.22
C GLY A 275 -28.30 7.51 -9.80
N GLY A 276 -27.80 6.87 -10.87
CA GLY A 276 -26.58 7.32 -11.58
C GLY A 276 -25.26 6.83 -10.96
N PRO A 277 -24.10 7.22 -11.53
CA PRO A 277 -22.80 6.76 -11.09
C PRO A 277 -22.65 7.04 -9.60
N GLY A 278 -22.57 5.96 -8.83
CA GLY A 278 -22.47 6.05 -7.40
C GLY A 278 -21.31 6.99 -7.05
N ARG A 279 -21.56 7.98 -6.21
CA ARG A 279 -20.49 8.64 -5.49
C ARG A 279 -19.68 7.50 -4.89
N GLY A 280 -18.50 7.24 -5.45
CA GLY A 280 -17.56 6.26 -4.93
C GLY A 280 -17.52 6.50 -3.45
N GLY A 281 -17.81 5.46 -2.67
CA GLY A 281 -18.12 5.60 -1.26
C GLY A 281 -17.16 6.58 -0.63
N GLN A 282 -17.65 7.77 -0.31
CA GLN A 282 -17.02 8.55 0.73
C GLN A 282 -17.03 7.59 1.90
N GLY A 283 -15.82 7.12 2.25
CA GLY A 283 -15.66 6.27 3.42
C GLY A 283 -16.44 6.93 4.57
N ARG A 284 -17.56 6.36 4.93
CA ARG A 284 -18.20 6.65 6.19
C ARG A 284 -17.36 6.03 7.30
N GLY A 285 -16.14 6.51 7.37
CA GLY A 285 -15.21 6.35 8.47
C GLY A 285 -15.23 7.60 9.32
N GLY A 286 -16.41 8.06 9.65
CA GLY A 286 -16.62 9.05 10.69
C GLY A 286 -17.72 8.51 11.56
N ALA A 287 -17.50 8.48 12.88
CA ALA A 287 -18.55 8.30 13.86
C ALA A 287 -19.74 9.17 13.43
N ALA A 288 -20.92 8.60 13.35
CA ALA A 288 -22.15 9.29 12.98
C ALA A 288 -22.34 10.50 13.91
N ALA A 289 -21.92 11.68 13.45
CA ALA A 289 -22.42 12.92 14.01
C ALA A 289 -23.92 12.92 13.72
N ALA A 290 -24.73 13.11 14.75
CA ALA A 290 -26.17 13.17 14.67
C ALA A 290 -26.59 14.14 13.56
N ALA A 291 -27.25 13.63 12.53
CA ALA A 291 -27.82 14.44 11.48
C ALA A 291 -28.92 15.33 12.06
N PRO A 292 -29.06 16.58 11.58
CA PRO A 292 -30.21 17.40 11.95
C PRO A 292 -31.51 16.71 11.50
N PRO A 293 -32.66 16.98 12.17
CA PRO A 293 -33.90 16.30 11.88
C PRO A 293 -34.33 16.51 10.43
N GLN A 294 -34.43 15.41 9.69
CA GLN A 294 -34.89 15.41 8.29
C GLN A 294 -36.41 15.63 8.26
N ALA A 295 -36.85 16.34 7.22
CA ALA A 295 -38.28 16.46 6.88
C ALA A 295 -38.91 15.05 6.71
N PRO A 296 -40.22 14.90 6.96
CA PRO A 296 -40.88 13.61 6.91
C PRO A 296 -40.71 12.95 5.54
N PRO A 297 -40.48 11.63 5.49
CA PRO A 297 -40.28 10.92 4.24
C PRO A 297 -41.51 10.99 3.35
N ALA A 298 -41.30 11.31 2.06
CA ALA A 298 -42.33 11.09 1.05
C ALA A 298 -42.76 9.62 1.03
N ALA A 299 -44.03 9.39 0.77
CA ALA A 299 -44.62 8.06 0.77
C ALA A 299 -43.78 7.06 -0.05
N PRO A 300 -43.65 5.79 0.41
CA PRO A 300 -42.83 4.80 -0.26
C PRO A 300 -43.37 4.56 -1.68
N ALA A 301 -42.55 4.86 -2.69
CA ALA A 301 -42.81 4.37 -4.04
C ALA A 301 -42.85 2.83 -3.96
N SER A 302 -43.82 2.23 -4.64
CA SER A 302 -43.97 0.77 -4.75
C SER A 302 -42.60 0.14 -5.07
N PRO A 303 -42.23 -0.99 -4.45
CA PRO A 303 -40.97 -1.63 -4.72
C PRO A 303 -40.92 -2.04 -6.21
N ALA A 304 -40.16 -1.29 -7.02
CA ALA A 304 -39.86 -1.72 -8.38
C ALA A 304 -39.12 -3.07 -8.27
N THR A 305 -39.59 -4.09 -8.99
CA THR A 305 -38.89 -5.36 -9.11
C THR A 305 -37.45 -5.07 -9.54
N PRO A 306 -36.42 -5.51 -8.76
CA PRO A 306 -35.04 -5.25 -9.14
C PRO A 306 -34.81 -5.78 -10.57
N ALA A 307 -34.20 -4.96 -11.43
CA ALA A 307 -33.79 -5.41 -12.74
C ALA A 307 -32.89 -6.65 -12.60
N PRO A 308 -33.02 -7.65 -13.48
CA PRO A 308 -32.14 -8.82 -13.41
C PRO A 308 -30.67 -8.40 -13.50
N LEU A 309 -29.82 -9.08 -12.72
CA LEU A 309 -28.39 -8.85 -12.75
C LEU A 309 -27.87 -9.15 -14.18
N PRO A 310 -27.17 -8.20 -14.85
CA PRO A 310 -26.57 -8.48 -16.15
C PRO A 310 -25.60 -9.65 -16.05
N THR A 311 -25.57 -10.50 -17.07
CA THR A 311 -24.62 -11.61 -17.15
C THR A 311 -23.18 -11.10 -17.25
N LEU A 312 -22.22 -11.91 -16.82
CA LEU A 312 -20.81 -11.58 -16.95
C LEU A 312 -20.39 -11.38 -18.42
N ALA A 313 -20.97 -12.14 -19.34
CA ALA A 313 -20.74 -12.00 -20.78
C ALA A 313 -21.19 -10.63 -21.29
N GLU A 314 -22.40 -10.17 -20.93
CA GLU A 314 -22.88 -8.84 -21.27
C GLU A 314 -21.99 -7.74 -20.70
N LEU A 315 -21.54 -7.88 -19.45
CA LEU A 315 -20.66 -6.91 -18.81
C LEU A 315 -19.25 -6.88 -19.45
N ARG A 316 -18.71 -8.02 -19.85
CA ARG A 316 -17.41 -8.11 -20.54
C ARG A 316 -17.45 -7.57 -21.97
N ALA A 317 -18.62 -7.58 -22.63
CA ALA A 317 -18.81 -6.99 -23.94
C ALA A 317 -18.87 -5.45 -23.93
N LYS A 318 -19.06 -4.83 -22.75
CA LYS A 318 -19.13 -3.38 -22.62
C LYS A 318 -17.75 -2.74 -22.65
N THR A 319 -17.71 -1.51 -23.13
CA THR A 319 -16.51 -0.67 -23.05
C THR A 319 -16.16 -0.33 -21.60
N THR A 320 -14.91 0.05 -21.36
CA THR A 320 -14.43 0.54 -20.06
C THR A 320 -15.29 1.69 -19.54
N ASP A 321 -15.66 2.66 -20.41
CA ASP A 321 -16.46 3.82 -20.02
C ASP A 321 -17.90 3.45 -19.67
N GLU A 322 -18.52 2.52 -20.39
CA GLU A 322 -19.83 2.01 -20.04
C GLU A 322 -19.80 1.36 -18.64
N ILE A 323 -18.86 0.46 -18.37
CA ILE A 323 -18.72 -0.16 -17.05
C ILE A 323 -18.52 0.89 -15.96
N ARG A 324 -17.65 1.88 -16.20
CA ARG A 324 -17.36 2.95 -15.25
C ARG A 324 -18.59 3.78 -14.88
N THR A 325 -19.51 3.97 -15.82
CA THR A 325 -20.70 4.83 -15.65
C THR A 325 -21.97 4.08 -15.26
N MET A 326 -21.98 2.74 -15.35
CA MET A 326 -23.16 1.92 -15.05
C MET A 326 -23.63 1.97 -13.60
N GLY A 327 -22.80 2.45 -12.66
CA GLY A 327 -23.15 2.46 -11.24
C GLY A 327 -23.26 1.07 -10.62
N LEU A 328 -22.48 0.10 -11.09
CA LEU A 328 -22.42 -1.24 -10.54
C LEU A 328 -22.06 -1.23 -9.06
N GLY A 329 -22.60 -2.17 -8.30
CA GLY A 329 -22.27 -2.34 -6.89
C GLY A 329 -20.90 -2.97 -6.67
N GLY A 330 -19.96 -2.25 -6.02
CA GLY A 330 -18.60 -2.73 -5.79
C GLY A 330 -17.69 -1.61 -5.30
N GLY A 331 -16.39 -1.72 -5.57
CA GLY A 331 -15.39 -0.69 -5.31
C GLY A 331 -14.80 -0.67 -3.89
N GLN A 332 -15.06 -1.70 -3.09
CA GLN A 332 -14.52 -1.85 -1.74
C GLN A 332 -14.17 -3.31 -1.45
N PRO A 333 -13.14 -3.58 -0.63
CA PRO A 333 -12.79 -4.93 -0.19
C PRO A 333 -13.97 -5.62 0.53
N ILE A 334 -14.02 -6.94 0.41
CA ILE A 334 -15.07 -7.77 1.03
C ILE A 334 -14.49 -9.03 1.67
N ILE A 335 -15.26 -9.70 2.49
CA ILE A 335 -14.99 -11.06 2.95
C ILE A 335 -15.36 -12.00 1.78
N ASP A 336 -14.35 -12.46 1.04
CA ASP A 336 -14.54 -13.26 -0.18
C ASP A 336 -14.46 -14.77 0.09
N GLY A 337 -13.98 -15.16 1.27
CA GLY A 337 -13.80 -16.56 1.67
C GLY A 337 -12.46 -17.17 1.23
N TRP A 338 -11.60 -16.40 0.54
CA TRP A 338 -10.30 -16.85 0.06
C TRP A 338 -9.15 -15.92 0.49
N ILE A 339 -9.02 -14.73 -0.10
CA ILE A 339 -7.98 -13.76 0.28
C ILE A 339 -8.30 -13.20 1.67
N ILE A 340 -9.54 -12.88 1.91
CA ILE A 340 -10.09 -12.48 3.21
C ILE A 340 -11.15 -13.53 3.61
N PRO A 341 -10.74 -14.61 4.30
CA PRO A 341 -11.64 -15.73 4.58
C PRO A 341 -12.72 -15.44 5.61
N GLU A 342 -12.47 -14.54 6.54
CA GLU A 342 -13.35 -14.12 7.62
C GLU A 342 -13.13 -12.63 7.93
N ASP A 343 -13.98 -12.01 8.74
CA ASP A 343 -13.73 -10.64 9.22
C ASP A 343 -12.34 -10.58 9.87
N LEU A 344 -11.57 -9.57 9.51
CA LEU A 344 -10.20 -9.43 10.00
C LEU A 344 -10.13 -9.31 11.53
N THR A 345 -11.17 -8.77 12.17
CA THR A 345 -11.27 -8.76 13.64
C THR A 345 -11.19 -10.16 14.19
N ILE A 346 -11.93 -11.12 13.60
CA ILE A 346 -11.90 -12.53 14.00
C ILE A 346 -10.50 -13.11 13.77
N THR A 347 -9.91 -12.84 12.62
CA THR A 347 -8.56 -13.31 12.28
C THR A 347 -7.53 -12.85 13.31
N PHE A 348 -7.54 -11.55 13.67
CA PHE A 348 -6.56 -10.99 14.61
C PHE A 348 -6.84 -11.37 16.08
N GLU A 349 -8.10 -11.47 16.51
CA GLU A 349 -8.44 -11.96 17.84
C GLU A 349 -8.02 -13.42 18.03
N ASN A 350 -8.18 -14.24 17.00
CA ASN A 350 -7.76 -15.64 17.00
C ASN A 350 -6.26 -15.83 16.72
N LYS A 351 -5.48 -14.75 16.59
CA LYS A 351 -4.02 -14.79 16.38
C LYS A 351 -3.61 -15.57 15.12
N LYS A 352 -4.45 -15.52 14.07
CA LYS A 352 -4.23 -16.24 12.79
C LYS A 352 -3.45 -15.40 11.77
N GLN A 353 -3.22 -14.11 12.04
CA GLN A 353 -2.51 -13.20 11.12
C GLN A 353 -1.06 -13.61 10.92
N ASN A 354 -0.47 -13.12 9.83
CA ASN A 354 0.93 -13.34 9.49
C ASN A 354 1.86 -12.76 10.57
N LYS A 355 2.85 -13.55 11.00
CA LYS A 355 3.81 -13.20 12.06
C LYS A 355 4.91 -12.30 11.51
N VAL A 356 4.64 -11.02 11.40
CA VAL A 356 5.57 -9.99 10.89
C VAL A 356 5.77 -8.87 11.90
N ASP A 357 6.96 -8.28 11.93
CA ASP A 357 7.21 -7.06 12.70
C ASP A 357 6.59 -5.87 11.97
N ILE A 358 6.11 -4.85 12.71
CA ILE A 358 5.38 -3.73 12.10
C ILE A 358 5.85 -2.36 12.60
N ILE A 359 5.71 -1.35 11.72
CA ILE A 359 5.52 0.05 12.08
C ILE A 359 4.07 0.40 11.76
N THR A 360 3.43 1.21 12.60
CA THR A 360 2.07 1.69 12.37
C THR A 360 1.91 3.08 12.98
N GLY A 361 1.12 3.94 12.36
CA GLY A 361 0.94 5.28 12.90
C GLY A 361 -0.06 6.13 12.13
N PHE A 362 -0.08 7.40 12.47
CA PHE A 362 -1.07 8.36 12.01
C PHE A 362 -0.50 9.79 12.03
N ASN A 363 -1.23 10.73 11.44
CA ASN A 363 -0.89 12.15 11.41
C ASN A 363 -1.71 12.95 12.42
N LYS A 364 -1.12 13.99 13.01
CA LYS A 364 -1.77 14.83 14.02
C LYS A 364 -3.08 15.46 13.53
N ASP A 365 -3.12 15.90 12.30
CA ASP A 365 -4.24 16.64 11.73
C ASP A 365 -5.00 15.86 10.64
N GLU A 366 -5.12 14.53 10.77
CA GLU A 366 -5.84 13.64 9.84
C GLU A 366 -7.19 14.22 9.38
N HIS A 367 -7.92 14.81 10.32
CA HIS A 367 -9.27 15.34 10.13
C HIS A 367 -9.34 16.52 9.15
N THR A 368 -8.26 17.28 8.98
CA THR A 368 -8.23 18.42 8.06
C THR A 368 -8.19 17.99 6.59
N GLY A 369 -7.66 16.80 6.30
CA GLY A 369 -7.66 16.22 4.96
C GLY A 369 -9.06 15.87 4.43
N PHE A 370 -10.03 15.67 5.33
CA PHE A 370 -11.39 15.26 4.99
C PHE A 370 -12.43 16.35 5.19
N GLY A 371 -12.13 17.37 6.00
CA GLY A 371 -13.05 18.46 6.34
C GLY A 371 -12.50 19.87 6.09
N GLY A 372 -11.31 19.98 5.48
CA GLY A 372 -10.64 21.26 5.22
C GLY A 372 -9.93 21.84 6.44
N ALA A 373 -9.14 22.91 6.22
CA ALA A 373 -8.26 23.52 7.22
C ALA A 373 -8.95 23.98 8.51
N ASN A 374 -10.24 24.30 8.44
CA ASN A 374 -11.05 24.74 9.59
C ASN A 374 -11.76 23.60 10.33
N ASN A 375 -11.59 22.35 9.89
CA ASN A 375 -12.17 21.22 10.60
C ASN A 375 -11.48 21.03 11.96
N THR A 376 -12.23 21.09 13.04
CA THR A 376 -11.77 20.89 14.41
C THR A 376 -12.24 19.56 15.02
N ASN A 377 -13.00 18.75 14.24
CA ASN A 377 -13.50 17.47 14.73
C ASN A 377 -12.41 16.40 14.63
N THR A 378 -11.77 16.08 15.74
CA THR A 378 -10.67 15.12 15.84
C THR A 378 -11.11 13.65 15.81
N ALA A 379 -12.40 13.34 15.77
CA ALA A 379 -12.88 11.95 15.86
C ALA A 379 -12.27 11.00 14.83
N GLN A 380 -11.94 11.50 13.63
CA GLN A 380 -11.27 10.70 12.62
C GLN A 380 -9.81 10.42 12.96
N ARG A 381 -9.06 11.43 13.41
CA ARG A 381 -7.69 11.25 13.93
C ARG A 381 -7.69 10.23 15.07
N ASP A 382 -8.57 10.40 16.04
CA ASP A 382 -8.63 9.56 17.23
C ASP A 382 -8.98 8.11 16.88
N GLY A 383 -9.86 7.92 15.90
CA GLY A 383 -10.18 6.61 15.34
C GLY A 383 -8.99 5.94 14.66
N ILE A 384 -8.25 6.66 13.80
CA ILE A 384 -7.04 6.14 13.14
C ILE A 384 -5.95 5.83 14.18
N ALA A 385 -5.75 6.70 15.16
CA ALA A 385 -4.83 6.49 16.26
C ALA A 385 -5.17 5.23 17.09
N TYR A 386 -6.46 5.05 17.42
CA TYR A 386 -6.94 3.86 18.11
C TYR A 386 -6.63 2.57 17.34
N HIS A 387 -6.95 2.56 16.05
CA HIS A 387 -6.73 1.38 15.21
C HIS A 387 -5.25 1.08 14.98
N SER A 388 -4.41 2.11 14.88
CA SER A 388 -2.95 1.95 14.83
C SER A 388 -2.43 1.31 16.11
N ARG A 389 -2.88 1.79 17.28
CA ARG A 389 -2.54 1.20 18.58
C ARG A 389 -3.02 -0.25 18.70
N LEU A 390 -4.25 -0.53 18.27
CA LEU A 390 -4.84 -1.87 18.30
C LEU A 390 -4.03 -2.84 17.42
N PHE A 391 -3.62 -2.41 16.23
CA PHE A 391 -2.80 -3.23 15.34
C PHE A 391 -1.43 -3.55 15.95
N ALA A 392 -0.78 -2.56 16.58
CA ALA A 392 0.45 -2.77 17.33
C ALA A 392 0.26 -3.79 18.44
N GLU A 393 -0.83 -3.68 19.20
CA GLU A 393 -1.18 -4.63 20.26
C GLU A 393 -1.37 -6.05 19.73
N LYS A 394 -2.15 -6.23 18.65
CA LYS A 394 -2.40 -7.57 18.10
C LYS A 394 -1.13 -8.24 17.58
N GLN A 395 -0.18 -7.50 17.02
CA GLN A 395 1.10 -8.06 16.61
C GLN A 395 2.00 -8.40 17.80
N THR A 396 2.02 -7.59 18.85
CA THR A 396 2.78 -7.92 20.07
C THR A 396 2.22 -9.14 20.79
N GLN A 397 0.91 -9.37 20.76
CA GLN A 397 0.26 -10.55 21.34
C GLN A 397 0.66 -11.88 20.67
N ILE A 398 1.23 -11.84 19.47
CA ILE A 398 1.79 -13.01 18.77
C ILE A 398 3.33 -13.04 18.78
N GLY A 399 3.95 -12.24 19.67
CA GLY A 399 5.39 -12.22 19.89
C GLY A 399 6.18 -11.46 18.83
N LYS A 400 5.54 -10.52 18.09
CA LYS A 400 6.21 -9.69 17.10
C LYS A 400 6.47 -8.30 17.64
N LYS A 401 7.49 -7.62 17.07
CA LYS A 401 7.77 -6.22 17.42
C LYS A 401 6.79 -5.31 16.70
N ALA A 402 6.32 -4.31 17.40
CA ALA A 402 5.54 -3.22 16.84
C ALA A 402 6.15 -1.88 17.26
N TYR A 403 6.10 -0.91 16.37
CA TYR A 403 6.53 0.46 16.59
C TYR A 403 5.38 1.38 16.21
N TRP A 404 4.97 2.26 17.13
CA TRP A 404 3.81 3.12 16.97
C TRP A 404 4.24 4.58 16.94
N TYR A 405 3.78 5.36 15.91
CA TYR A 405 4.18 6.76 15.72
C TYR A 405 3.00 7.69 15.52
N GLU A 406 3.28 8.98 15.72
CA GLU A 406 2.49 10.10 15.26
C GLU A 406 3.40 11.07 14.49
N PHE A 407 2.96 11.46 13.29
CA PHE A 407 3.60 12.50 12.50
C PHE A 407 2.93 13.85 12.80
N THR A 408 3.71 14.82 13.27
CA THR A 408 3.19 16.12 13.74
C THR A 408 3.77 17.31 13.00
N HIS A 409 4.70 17.11 12.09
CA HIS A 409 5.30 18.21 11.34
C HIS A 409 4.32 18.79 10.33
N GLU A 410 4.22 20.12 10.32
CA GLU A 410 3.38 20.88 9.40
C GLU A 410 4.21 21.28 8.19
N PRO A 411 4.03 20.60 7.03
CA PRO A 411 4.79 20.95 5.85
C PRO A 411 4.48 22.37 5.38
N PRO A 412 5.49 23.14 4.91
CA PRO A 412 5.28 24.49 4.44
C PRO A 412 4.38 24.51 3.20
N VAL A 413 3.53 25.54 3.09
CA VAL A 413 2.66 25.76 1.92
C VAL A 413 2.84 27.18 1.40
N GLU A 414 2.76 27.34 0.07
CA GLU A 414 2.78 28.67 -0.55
C GLU A 414 1.37 29.27 -0.54
N PRO A 415 1.22 30.53 -0.04
CA PRO A 415 -0.05 31.24 -0.17
C PRO A 415 -0.46 31.40 -1.65
N PRO A 416 -1.76 31.41 -2.00
CA PRO A 416 -2.93 31.47 -1.12
C PRO A 416 -3.47 30.10 -0.65
N ALA A 417 -2.73 29.04 -0.81
CA ALA A 417 -3.19 27.70 -0.45
C ALA A 417 -3.41 27.57 1.07
N PRO A 418 -4.48 26.85 1.50
CA PRO A 418 -4.74 26.66 2.91
C PRO A 418 -3.67 25.77 3.55
N ASN A 419 -3.19 26.15 4.73
CA ASN A 419 -2.34 25.27 5.52
C ASN A 419 -3.20 24.17 6.16
N LEU A 420 -3.09 22.95 5.64
CA LEU A 420 -3.77 21.77 6.19
C LEU A 420 -2.99 21.12 7.34
N ARG A 421 -1.87 21.70 7.74
CA ARG A 421 -1.02 21.23 8.85
C ARG A 421 -0.48 19.80 8.59
N ALA A 422 -0.33 18.97 9.62
CA ALA A 422 0.01 17.55 9.50
C ALA A 422 -1.21 16.73 9.08
N THR A 423 -1.79 17.06 7.92
CA THR A 423 -3.00 16.46 7.38
C THR A 423 -2.78 15.00 6.95
N HIS A 424 -3.86 14.31 6.60
CA HIS A 424 -3.81 12.98 5.98
C HIS A 424 -2.84 12.94 4.79
N ALA A 425 -1.97 11.95 4.72
CA ALA A 425 -0.92 11.77 3.70
C ALA A 425 0.20 12.86 3.67
N ALA A 426 0.26 13.74 4.67
CA ALA A 426 1.31 14.77 4.70
C ALA A 426 2.72 14.18 4.89
N GLU A 427 2.84 13.03 5.53
CA GLU A 427 4.09 12.35 5.85
C GLU A 427 4.77 11.71 4.63
N MET A 428 4.03 11.41 3.57
CA MET A 428 4.53 10.62 2.43
C MET A 428 5.79 11.21 1.79
N VAL A 429 5.83 12.52 1.55
CA VAL A 429 7.00 13.19 0.96
C VAL A 429 8.23 13.13 1.87
N TYR A 430 8.04 12.96 3.19
CA TYR A 430 9.11 12.75 4.17
C TYR A 430 9.57 11.29 4.22
N VAL A 431 8.65 10.34 4.13
CA VAL A 431 8.96 8.91 4.02
C VAL A 431 9.84 8.63 2.81
N PHE A 432 9.45 9.14 1.64
CA PHE A 432 10.20 8.99 0.40
C PHE A 432 11.39 9.95 0.27
N ASN A 433 11.49 10.95 1.15
CA ASN A 433 12.46 12.05 1.07
C ASN A 433 12.36 12.82 -0.27
N ASN A 434 11.14 12.99 -0.78
CA ASN A 434 10.82 13.64 -2.05
C ASN A 434 10.20 15.01 -1.82
N LEU A 435 10.88 15.88 -1.09
CA LEU A 435 10.38 17.21 -0.67
C LEU A 435 10.10 18.18 -1.83
N HIS A 436 10.57 17.87 -3.04
CA HIS A 436 10.28 18.62 -4.25
C HIS A 436 9.01 18.19 -4.97
N ALA A 437 8.43 17.04 -4.55
CA ALA A 437 7.22 16.51 -5.17
C ALA A 437 5.96 17.25 -4.67
N PRO A 438 4.93 17.44 -5.51
CA PRO A 438 3.66 17.97 -5.06
C PRO A 438 3.06 17.05 -4.00
N ARG A 439 2.43 17.67 -2.98
CA ARG A 439 1.74 16.92 -1.94
C ARG A 439 0.53 16.17 -2.51
N MET A 440 0.30 14.98 -1.99
CA MET A 440 -1.00 14.36 -2.09
C MET A 440 -1.92 15.04 -1.08
N ILE A 441 -2.73 15.99 -1.54
CA ILE A 441 -3.75 16.64 -0.71
C ILE A 441 -5.11 16.23 -1.25
N PRO A 442 -6.04 15.83 -0.38
CA PRO A 442 -7.42 15.55 -0.78
C PRO A 442 -8.13 16.78 -1.37
N ASP A 443 -7.68 17.98 -1.02
CA ASP A 443 -8.13 19.25 -1.59
C ASP A 443 -7.13 19.74 -2.67
N ARG A 444 -7.52 19.78 -3.82
CA ARG A 444 -6.98 19.75 -5.17
C ARG A 444 -6.44 21.03 -5.75
N SER A 445 -6.40 22.04 -5.00
CA SER A 445 -5.49 23.15 -5.25
C SER A 445 -4.11 22.79 -4.73
N SER A 446 -3.49 21.71 -5.30
CA SER A 446 -2.17 21.26 -4.83
C SER A 446 -1.24 22.45 -4.68
N PRO A 447 -1.03 23.00 -3.48
CA PRO A 447 0.00 23.97 -3.32
C PRO A 447 1.31 23.25 -3.59
N LYS A 448 2.10 23.79 -4.48
CA LYS A 448 3.51 23.45 -4.51
C LYS A 448 4.01 23.57 -3.07
N LEU A 449 4.75 22.57 -2.60
CA LEU A 449 5.49 22.75 -1.36
C LEU A 449 6.29 24.05 -1.51
N ALA A 450 6.17 24.97 -0.56
CA ALA A 450 7.15 26.02 -0.43
C ALA A 450 8.54 25.39 -0.35
N MET A 451 9.58 26.11 -0.74
CA MET A 451 10.94 25.57 -0.70
C MET A 451 11.18 24.90 0.65
N ALA A 452 11.55 23.62 0.62
CA ALA A 452 11.79 22.84 1.82
C ALA A 452 12.84 23.54 2.72
N SER A 453 12.50 23.79 3.96
CA SER A 453 13.39 24.34 4.97
C SER A 453 14.47 23.31 5.36
N GLU A 454 15.48 23.76 6.11
CA GLU A 454 16.46 22.84 6.71
C GLU A 454 15.78 21.82 7.64
N LYS A 455 14.74 22.26 8.35
CA LYS A 455 13.93 21.43 9.22
C LYS A 455 13.18 20.34 8.43
N ASP A 456 12.56 20.68 7.30
CA ASP A 456 11.91 19.70 6.44
C ASP A 456 12.90 18.63 5.97
N ARG A 457 14.09 19.03 5.55
CA ARG A 457 15.16 18.11 5.15
C ARG A 457 15.59 17.19 6.29
N THR A 458 15.72 17.73 7.50
CA THR A 458 16.08 16.95 8.69
C THR A 458 15.01 15.92 9.01
N ILE A 459 13.74 16.30 9.01
CA ILE A 459 12.62 15.38 9.28
C ILE A 459 12.50 14.33 8.19
N ALA A 460 12.67 14.70 6.92
CA ALA A 460 12.63 13.75 5.81
C ALA A 460 13.79 12.73 5.88
N ASP A 461 15.00 13.20 6.22
CA ASP A 461 16.13 12.29 6.42
C ASP A 461 15.91 11.36 7.61
N GLN A 462 15.41 11.87 8.72
CA GLN A 462 15.05 11.10 9.92
C GLN A 462 13.99 10.04 9.59
N MET A 463 12.88 10.45 9.01
CA MET A 463 11.75 9.56 8.73
C MET A 463 12.12 8.47 7.73
N SER A 464 12.70 8.84 6.59
CA SER A 464 13.18 7.87 5.61
C SER A 464 14.24 6.92 6.18
N SER A 465 15.07 7.39 7.11
CA SER A 465 16.06 6.55 7.80
C SER A 465 15.41 5.53 8.75
N TYR A 466 14.37 5.91 9.49
CA TYR A 466 13.60 4.96 10.31
C TYR A 466 12.98 3.85 9.47
N TRP A 467 12.34 4.18 8.36
CA TRP A 467 11.72 3.21 7.45
C TRP A 467 12.76 2.26 6.85
N VAL A 468 13.87 2.80 6.37
CA VAL A 468 14.97 2.00 5.80
C VAL A 468 15.63 1.12 6.86
N ASN A 469 15.89 1.62 8.07
CA ASN A 469 16.46 0.81 9.15
C ASN A 469 15.53 -0.34 9.53
N PHE A 470 14.23 -0.06 9.64
CA PHE A 470 13.24 -1.10 9.89
C PHE A 470 13.20 -2.13 8.76
N ALA A 471 13.24 -1.71 7.50
CA ALA A 471 13.32 -2.62 6.38
C ALA A 471 14.59 -3.49 6.43
N LYS A 472 15.73 -2.94 6.85
CA LYS A 472 17.00 -3.66 6.98
C LYS A 472 16.96 -4.73 8.08
N LYS A 473 16.51 -4.39 9.28
CA LYS A 473 16.74 -5.21 10.48
C LYS A 473 15.51 -5.42 11.39
N GLY A 474 14.32 -4.90 11.04
CA GLY A 474 13.12 -4.96 11.89
C GLY A 474 13.20 -4.06 13.13
N ASP A 475 14.07 -3.04 13.08
CA ASP A 475 14.28 -2.05 14.13
C ASP A 475 14.53 -0.69 13.47
N PRO A 476 13.67 0.34 13.69
CA PRO A 476 13.83 1.65 13.08
C PRO A 476 15.04 2.42 13.60
N ASN A 477 15.54 2.09 14.78
CA ASN A 477 16.61 2.82 15.45
C ASN A 477 17.94 2.76 14.67
N GLY A 478 18.73 3.83 14.77
CA GLY A 478 20.04 3.96 14.12
C GLY A 478 20.86 5.11 14.71
N SER A 479 22.12 5.20 14.31
CA SER A 479 23.00 6.28 14.74
C SER A 479 22.43 7.64 14.32
N GLY A 480 22.44 8.60 15.23
CA GLY A 480 21.96 9.97 14.99
C GLY A 480 20.43 10.12 15.02
N LEU A 481 19.67 9.04 15.20
CA LEU A 481 18.22 9.10 15.31
C LEU A 481 17.76 9.09 16.77
N PRO A 482 16.72 9.86 17.13
CA PRO A 482 16.05 9.72 18.41
C PRO A 482 15.59 8.28 18.66
N GLN A 483 15.71 7.82 19.90
CA GLN A 483 15.34 6.45 20.24
C GLN A 483 13.85 6.22 20.12
N TRP A 484 13.44 5.28 19.28
CA TRP A 484 12.06 4.85 19.11
C TRP A 484 11.82 3.54 19.88
N PRO A 485 11.05 3.57 20.98
CA PRO A 485 10.83 2.37 21.79
C PRO A 485 9.86 1.40 21.10
N VAL A 486 10.09 0.10 21.31
CA VAL A 486 9.12 -0.94 20.93
C VAL A 486 7.82 -0.73 21.69
N PHE A 487 6.70 -0.90 21.04
CA PHE A 487 5.37 -0.86 21.67
C PHE A 487 5.21 -2.03 22.66
N LYS A 488 4.79 -1.72 23.90
CA LYS A 488 4.65 -2.70 24.96
C LYS A 488 3.28 -2.72 25.62
N THR A 489 2.66 -1.56 25.78
CA THR A 489 1.41 -1.40 26.55
C THR A 489 0.50 -0.37 25.90
N ARG A 490 -0.80 -0.49 26.17
CA ARG A 490 -1.83 0.48 25.72
C ARG A 490 -1.66 1.89 26.28
N SER A 491 -0.96 2.04 27.41
CA SER A 491 -0.67 3.34 28.02
C SER A 491 0.56 4.04 27.43
N GLN A 492 1.29 3.36 26.56
CA GLN A 492 2.44 3.95 25.88
C GLN A 492 1.97 5.02 24.90
N THR A 493 2.67 6.17 24.90
CA THR A 493 2.46 7.22 23.91
C THR A 493 3.14 6.88 22.58
N PRO A 494 2.65 7.41 21.44
CA PRO A 494 3.32 7.23 20.16
C PRO A 494 4.69 7.89 20.16
N HIS A 495 5.61 7.39 19.34
CA HIS A 495 6.83 8.10 19.00
C HIS A 495 6.50 9.26 18.08
N VAL A 496 6.81 10.48 18.52
CA VAL A 496 6.49 11.70 17.77
C VAL A 496 7.58 12.00 16.75
N ILE A 497 7.19 12.14 15.50
CA ILE A 497 8.05 12.61 14.39
C ILE A 497 7.59 14.03 14.02
N GLY A 498 8.35 15.01 14.44
CA GLY A 498 8.03 16.45 14.36
C GLY A 498 8.20 17.12 15.71
N ASP A 499 7.67 18.34 15.88
CA ASP A 499 7.93 19.15 17.08
C ASP A 499 6.79 19.20 18.07
N ILE A 500 5.57 18.93 17.61
CA ILE A 500 4.36 19.12 18.41
C ILE A 500 4.04 17.80 19.10
N LYS A 501 4.13 17.78 20.43
CA LYS A 501 3.74 16.63 21.25
C LYS A 501 2.28 16.75 21.66
N GLU A 502 1.39 16.56 20.71
CA GLU A 502 -0.06 16.59 20.93
C GLU A 502 -0.68 15.33 20.32
N TYR A 503 -0.95 14.34 21.12
CA TYR A 503 -1.53 13.06 20.72
C TYR A 503 -2.81 12.76 21.53
N PRO A 504 -3.72 11.92 21.01
CA PRO A 504 -4.90 11.52 21.76
C PRO A 504 -4.54 10.91 23.10
N SER A 505 -5.23 11.35 24.17
CA SER A 505 -5.00 10.78 25.50
C SER A 505 -5.34 9.29 25.54
N ALA A 506 -4.76 8.57 26.51
CA ALA A 506 -5.13 7.16 26.73
C ALA A 506 -6.65 7.02 27.03
N GLU A 507 -7.24 7.98 27.73
CA GLU A 507 -8.69 8.02 28.00
C GLU A 507 -9.50 8.17 26.70
N THR A 508 -9.12 9.11 25.81
CA THR A 508 -9.74 9.28 24.50
C THR A 508 -9.69 7.98 23.71
N LEU A 509 -8.53 7.35 23.62
CA LEU A 509 -8.37 6.11 22.87
C LEU A 509 -9.10 4.93 23.51
N ASN A 510 -9.15 4.84 24.84
CA ASN A 510 -9.89 3.79 25.54
C ASN A 510 -11.42 3.95 25.40
N GLY A 511 -11.91 5.17 25.10
CA GLY A 511 -13.32 5.39 24.76
C GLY A 511 -13.81 4.55 23.58
N PHE A 512 -12.92 4.15 22.66
CA PHE A 512 -13.23 3.24 21.54
C PHE A 512 -13.33 1.76 21.95
N ASP A 513 -12.83 1.37 23.12
CA ASP A 513 -12.85 -0.04 23.55
C ASP A 513 -14.29 -0.57 23.69
N ALA A 514 -15.21 0.25 24.18
CA ALA A 514 -16.61 -0.15 24.30
C ALA A 514 -17.26 -0.43 22.92
N GLN A 515 -16.91 0.36 21.91
CA GLN A 515 -17.35 0.14 20.53
C GLN A 515 -16.73 -1.13 19.96
N TYR A 516 -15.45 -1.36 20.21
CA TYR A 516 -14.74 -2.57 19.80
C TYR A 516 -15.35 -3.81 20.46
N ASP A 517 -15.61 -3.78 21.75
CA ASP A 517 -16.27 -4.87 22.50
C ASP A 517 -17.65 -5.21 21.94
N LYS A 518 -18.45 -4.20 21.61
CA LYS A 518 -19.74 -4.39 20.95
C LYS A 518 -19.61 -5.12 19.60
N ILE A 519 -18.57 -4.79 18.83
CA ILE A 519 -18.27 -5.47 17.57
C ILE A 519 -17.87 -6.92 17.81
N LEU A 520 -17.01 -7.19 18.80
CA LEU A 520 -16.61 -8.55 19.17
C LEU A 520 -17.80 -9.40 19.60
N MET A 521 -18.76 -8.83 20.35
CA MET A 521 -20.02 -9.51 20.70
C MET A 521 -20.85 -9.81 19.45
N THR A 522 -20.98 -8.84 18.53
CA THR A 522 -21.72 -9.00 17.27
C THR A 522 -21.12 -10.11 16.39
N LEU A 523 -19.80 -10.23 16.39
CA LEU A 523 -19.08 -11.27 15.64
C LEU A 523 -18.99 -12.60 16.39
N GLY A 524 -19.52 -12.71 17.62
CA GLY A 524 -19.47 -13.93 18.43
C GLY A 524 -18.08 -14.28 18.97
N VAL A 525 -17.15 -13.33 18.97
CA VAL A 525 -15.76 -13.51 19.46
C VAL A 525 -15.68 -13.29 20.97
N LYS A 526 -16.51 -12.40 21.50
CA LYS A 526 -16.65 -12.11 22.95
C LYS A 526 -18.09 -12.36 23.36
N LYS A 527 -18.29 -12.94 24.55
CA LYS A 527 -19.60 -13.18 25.13
C LYS A 527 -20.10 -12.01 25.98
#